data_bcfca1e998df27500abb776c468e4099
#
_entry.id   bcfca1e998df27500abb776c468e4099
#
_cell.length_a   1.000
_cell.length_b   1.000
_cell.length_c   1.000
_cell.angle_alpha   90.00
_cell.angle_beta   90.00
_cell.angle_gamma   90.00
#
_symmetry.space_group_name_H-M   'P 1'
#
loop_
_entity.id
_entity.type
_entity.pdbx_description
1 polymer ?
#
loop_
_entity_poly.entity_id
_entity_poly.type
_entity_poly.pdbx_seq_one_letter_code
_entity_poly.pdbx_strand_id
1 'polypeptide(L)'
;MTARRFLTLLIAGLAAGCEEPPKQIAPVETSGELVVLTVNGPDTYFEDAQGLASGFEYDLATLFARELGARPTFVMVDNPARIDRLLRDGQAHIAAAALARHFDFPGGVAWGPAYFTTQHQIVGRGADPAKPKALADIAEKRVGVIDESVAEYLLSGPTPIGPHVERLPPGTSTADLLERVAARSLDYALVESTRFTLARRYFPQLEVAFNVAKPVEYAWLVSPVDKRRVLSAATPFFERIRKDGTLKRLVDRHYGHATRITVLDSVTLIERIATQLPKLKAHFEEAERVSGIDWRLIAALGYQESHWDAQATSPTGVRGLMMLTEDTADRLQVKNRLDARDSIVGGARYFTLLKESISPRIAEPDRTWLALAAYNLGLGHLEDARILAQKGNLNPDKWQDVRQVLPRLAEPESFAKLKHGYARGFEAQQLVDNVRNYYDILTRLEPRDPPQLPEPAPDQLSTKGTTTGR
;
A
#
# COMPACT_ATOMS: atom_id res chain seq x y z
N MET A 1 58.27 65.59 16.23
CA MET A 1 56.87 65.42 15.87
C MET A 1 56.71 64.03 15.30
N THR A 2 56.38 63.04 16.15
CA THR A 2 56.38 61.62 15.87
C THR A 2 54.93 61.16 15.85
N ALA A 3 54.43 60.75 14.67
CA ALA A 3 53.11 60.12 14.49
C ALA A 3 53.10 58.66 14.83
N ARG A 4 52.42 58.27 15.89
CA ARG A 4 52.13 56.86 16.25
C ARG A 4 50.96 56.37 15.41
N ARG A 5 51.17 55.39 14.54
CA ARG A 5 50.15 54.58 13.88
C ARG A 5 49.66 53.49 14.81
N PHE A 6 48.39 53.51 15.21
CA PHE A 6 47.69 52.38 15.86
C PHE A 6 47.29 51.38 14.80
N LEU A 7 47.79 50.13 14.92
CA LEU A 7 47.39 48.99 14.11
C LEU A 7 46.31 48.23 14.90
N THR A 8 45.07 48.35 14.49
CA THR A 8 43.94 47.60 15.09
C THR A 8 43.85 46.23 14.41
N LEU A 9 44.23 45.19 15.12
CA LEU A 9 44.06 43.79 14.70
C LEU A 9 42.60 43.41 14.88
N LEU A 10 41.89 43.18 13.76
CA LEU A 10 40.57 42.62 13.74
C LEU A 10 40.67 41.07 13.81
N ILE A 11 40.47 40.47 14.97
CA ILE A 11 40.37 39.03 15.13
C ILE A 11 38.94 38.64 14.73
N ALA A 12 38.78 38.16 13.49
CA ALA A 12 37.57 37.50 13.03
C ALA A 12 37.53 36.09 13.68
N GLY A 13 36.74 35.96 14.74
CA GLY A 13 36.43 34.66 15.34
C GLY A 13 35.61 33.82 14.36
N LEU A 14 36.21 32.79 13.79
CA LEU A 14 35.50 31.69 13.16
C LEU A 14 34.73 30.93 14.26
N ALA A 15 33.48 31.27 14.46
CA ALA A 15 32.54 30.40 15.16
C ALA A 15 32.28 29.20 14.27
N ALA A 16 33.10 28.15 14.39
CA ALA A 16 32.73 26.82 13.93
C ALA A 16 31.53 26.38 14.77
N GLY A 17 30.33 26.47 14.19
CA GLY A 17 29.14 25.88 14.79
C GLY A 17 29.37 24.37 14.85
N CYS A 18 29.72 23.87 16.04
CA CYS A 18 29.59 22.46 16.34
C CYS A 18 28.08 22.16 16.34
N GLU A 19 27.56 21.61 15.25
CA GLU A 19 26.29 20.90 15.32
C GLU A 19 26.47 19.79 16.36
N GLU A 20 25.72 19.86 17.44
CA GLU A 20 25.69 18.75 18.41
C GLU A 20 25.32 17.48 17.66
N PRO A 21 26.04 16.37 17.89
CA PRO A 21 25.68 15.10 17.25
C PRO A 21 24.24 14.77 17.61
N PRO A 22 23.43 14.30 16.64
CA PRO A 22 22.03 14.01 16.86
C PRO A 22 21.88 13.05 18.04
N LYS A 23 20.98 13.37 18.96
CA LYS A 23 20.75 12.59 20.17
C LYS A 23 20.33 11.17 19.78
N GLN A 24 21.10 10.18 20.20
CA GLN A 24 20.76 8.76 19.97
C GLN A 24 19.49 8.39 20.75
N ILE A 25 18.67 7.51 20.14
CA ILE A 25 17.50 6.94 20.82
C ILE A 25 17.94 6.03 21.98
N ALA A 26 17.08 5.89 22.99
CA ALA A 26 17.31 4.96 24.08
C ALA A 26 17.01 3.51 23.65
N PRO A 27 17.68 2.48 24.21
CA PRO A 27 17.34 1.08 23.96
C PRO A 27 15.84 0.78 24.14
N VAL A 28 15.32 -0.18 23.37
CA VAL A 28 13.88 -0.59 23.41
C VAL A 28 13.41 -0.91 24.82
N GLU A 29 14.24 -1.57 25.63
CA GLU A 29 13.90 -1.94 27.01
C GLU A 29 13.68 -0.73 27.91
N THR A 30 14.45 0.31 27.68
CA THR A 30 14.39 1.53 28.52
C THR A 30 13.30 2.47 28.06
N SER A 31 13.10 2.61 26.75
CA SER A 31 12.08 3.52 26.17
C SER A 31 10.68 2.92 26.10
N GLY A 32 10.58 1.59 26.04
CA GLY A 32 9.33 0.91 25.70
C GLY A 32 8.87 1.15 24.27
N GLU A 33 9.75 1.66 23.39
CA GLU A 33 9.45 1.99 22.00
C GLU A 33 10.41 1.30 21.04
N LEU A 34 9.84 0.78 19.92
CA LEU A 34 10.62 0.33 18.77
C LEU A 34 10.51 1.41 17.69
N VAL A 35 11.57 2.21 17.53
CA VAL A 35 11.63 3.22 16.46
C VAL A 35 12.04 2.56 15.15
N VAL A 36 11.21 2.72 14.12
CA VAL A 36 11.28 2.05 12.82
C VAL A 36 11.41 3.10 11.72
N LEU A 37 12.51 3.11 10.97
CA LEU A 37 12.60 3.86 9.72
C LEU A 37 11.84 3.11 8.63
N THR A 38 11.07 3.85 7.85
CA THR A 38 10.32 3.30 6.72
C THR A 38 10.19 4.33 5.59
N VAL A 39 9.68 3.91 4.45
CA VAL A 39 9.39 4.79 3.32
C VAL A 39 7.90 4.73 2.99
N ASN A 40 7.38 5.77 2.33
CA ASN A 40 5.99 5.78 1.90
C ASN A 40 5.78 4.81 0.73
N GLY A 41 4.85 3.89 0.88
CA GLY A 41 4.51 2.95 -0.19
C GLY A 41 3.57 1.84 0.28
N PRO A 42 2.83 1.21 -0.66
CA PRO A 42 1.85 0.19 -0.34
C PRO A 42 2.46 -1.09 0.24
N ASP A 43 3.73 -1.34 -0.02
CA ASP A 43 4.51 -2.46 0.49
C ASP A 43 5.26 -2.14 1.81
N THR A 44 5.30 -0.88 2.20
CA THR A 44 6.03 -0.42 3.37
C THR A 44 5.10 0.19 4.41
N TYR A 45 4.82 1.47 4.31
CA TYR A 45 3.93 2.23 5.17
C TYR A 45 3.15 3.26 4.35
N PHE A 46 1.86 3.33 4.53
CA PHE A 46 1.03 4.42 4.01
C PHE A 46 -0.16 4.65 4.94
N GLU A 47 -0.74 5.83 4.86
CA GLU A 47 -1.99 6.16 5.53
C GLU A 47 -3.12 6.16 4.50
N ASP A 48 -4.22 5.51 4.84
CA ASP A 48 -5.42 5.55 4.00
C ASP A 48 -6.15 6.90 4.12
N ALA A 49 -7.24 7.03 3.39
CA ALA A 49 -8.03 8.26 3.38
C ALA A 49 -8.65 8.62 4.75
N GLN A 50 -8.66 7.71 5.69
CA GLN A 50 -9.13 7.88 7.06
C GLN A 50 -7.98 8.14 8.05
N GLY A 51 -6.74 8.24 7.55
CA GLY A 51 -5.53 8.40 8.37
C GLY A 51 -5.11 7.12 9.09
N LEU A 52 -5.61 5.95 8.66
CA LEU A 52 -5.21 4.66 9.25
C LEU A 52 -3.94 4.16 8.57
N ALA A 53 -2.92 3.91 9.40
CA ALA A 53 -1.66 3.36 8.92
C ALA A 53 -1.81 1.91 8.45
N SER A 54 -1.21 1.59 7.31
CA SER A 54 -1.22 0.26 6.69
C SER A 54 0.09 0.02 5.93
N GLY A 55 0.31 -1.20 5.49
CA GLY A 55 1.49 -1.62 4.72
C GLY A 55 2.04 -2.95 5.23
N PHE A 56 2.73 -3.67 4.37
CA PHE A 56 3.30 -4.98 4.74
C PHE A 56 4.36 -4.83 5.85
N GLU A 57 5.29 -3.89 5.68
CA GLU A 57 6.33 -3.61 6.68
C GLU A 57 5.76 -3.03 7.97
N TYR A 58 4.73 -2.17 7.85
CA TYR A 58 4.02 -1.65 9.02
C TYR A 58 3.43 -2.75 9.87
N ASP A 59 2.68 -3.68 9.28
CA ASP A 59 2.07 -4.79 10.00
C ASP A 59 3.15 -5.71 10.60
N LEU A 60 4.20 -6.02 9.83
CA LEU A 60 5.27 -6.91 10.25
C LEU A 60 6.08 -6.33 11.43
N ALA A 61 6.48 -5.04 11.34
CA ALA A 61 7.18 -4.34 12.41
C ALA A 61 6.29 -4.13 13.65
N THR A 62 4.99 -3.91 13.47
CA THR A 62 4.02 -3.81 14.57
C THR A 62 3.91 -5.14 15.34
N LEU A 63 3.89 -6.28 14.63
CA LEU A 63 3.91 -7.60 15.27
C LEU A 63 5.20 -7.83 16.04
N PHE A 64 6.35 -7.43 15.47
CA PHE A 64 7.64 -7.57 16.14
C PHE A 64 7.76 -6.66 17.37
N ALA A 65 7.26 -5.42 17.30
CA ALA A 65 7.24 -4.54 18.46
C ALA A 65 6.45 -5.16 19.63
N ARG A 66 5.31 -5.80 19.35
CA ARG A 66 4.53 -6.54 20.37
C ARG A 66 5.32 -7.71 20.99
N GLU A 67 6.11 -8.42 20.18
CA GLU A 67 7.00 -9.48 20.66
C GLU A 67 8.03 -8.95 21.65
N LEU A 68 8.53 -7.73 21.40
CA LEU A 68 9.48 -7.04 22.30
C LEU A 68 8.81 -6.41 23.53
N GLY A 69 7.47 -6.43 23.61
CA GLY A 69 6.71 -5.70 24.64
C GLY A 69 6.79 -4.18 24.48
N ALA A 70 7.02 -3.68 23.25
CA ALA A 70 7.22 -2.29 22.93
C ALA A 70 6.12 -1.73 22.02
N ARG A 71 6.00 -0.40 21.96
CA ARG A 71 5.16 0.31 20.99
C ARG A 71 5.98 0.62 19.75
N PRO A 72 5.46 0.39 18.53
CA PRO A 72 6.13 0.83 17.30
C PRO A 72 5.96 2.33 17.11
N THR A 73 7.04 3.02 16.75
CA THR A 73 7.05 4.42 16.32
C THR A 73 7.68 4.48 14.93
N PHE A 74 6.91 4.87 13.92
CA PHE A 74 7.38 4.91 12.54
C PHE A 74 7.88 6.29 12.18
N VAL A 75 9.07 6.35 11.56
CA VAL A 75 9.71 7.57 11.06
C VAL A 75 9.87 7.44 9.55
N MET A 76 9.20 8.33 8.82
CA MET A 76 9.23 8.35 7.36
C MET A 76 10.55 8.91 6.87
N VAL A 77 11.14 8.25 5.89
CA VAL A 77 12.38 8.66 5.22
C VAL A 77 12.08 8.93 3.75
N ASP A 78 12.27 10.18 3.33
CA ASP A 78 11.99 10.59 1.94
C ASP A 78 13.01 10.01 0.94
N ASN A 79 14.26 9.85 1.37
CA ASN A 79 15.31 9.24 0.55
C ASN A 79 15.84 7.96 1.23
N PRO A 80 15.53 6.75 0.68
CA PRO A 80 15.98 5.47 1.23
C PRO A 80 17.50 5.34 1.40
N ALA A 81 18.30 6.03 0.58
CA ALA A 81 19.75 6.01 0.67
C ALA A 81 20.30 6.62 1.98
N ARG A 82 19.47 7.34 2.74
CA ARG A 82 19.85 7.90 4.03
C ARG A 82 19.63 6.94 5.20
N ILE A 83 18.97 5.81 4.98
CA ILE A 83 18.57 4.87 6.03
C ILE A 83 19.79 4.34 6.80
N ASP A 84 20.85 3.93 6.10
CA ASP A 84 22.06 3.39 6.72
C ASP A 84 22.73 4.41 7.65
N ARG A 85 22.81 5.66 7.22
CA ARG A 85 23.37 6.76 8.02
C ARG A 85 22.52 7.02 9.25
N LEU A 86 21.19 7.13 9.11
CA LEU A 86 20.29 7.37 10.24
C LEU A 86 20.37 6.23 11.28
N LEU A 87 20.53 4.98 10.84
CA LEU A 87 20.74 3.85 11.75
C LEU A 87 22.10 3.91 12.44
N ARG A 88 23.16 4.26 11.73
CA ARG A 88 24.52 4.43 12.33
C ARG A 88 24.53 5.55 13.36
N ASP A 89 23.85 6.63 13.07
CA ASP A 89 23.74 7.79 13.97
C ASP A 89 22.81 7.50 15.18
N GLY A 90 22.23 6.30 15.25
CA GLY A 90 21.38 5.87 16.37
C GLY A 90 20.02 6.56 16.42
N GLN A 91 19.44 6.91 15.27
CA GLN A 91 18.15 7.60 15.18
C GLN A 91 16.95 6.64 15.15
N ALA A 92 17.19 5.34 14.97
CA ALA A 92 16.16 4.31 15.00
C ALA A 92 16.76 2.96 15.41
N HIS A 93 15.92 2.00 15.78
CA HIS A 93 16.33 0.64 16.14
C HIS A 93 16.45 -0.26 14.90
N ILE A 94 15.49 -0.12 13.98
CA ILE A 94 15.45 -0.89 12.74
C ILE A 94 15.01 -0.01 11.56
N ALA A 95 15.31 -0.49 10.35
CA ALA A 95 14.64 -0.02 9.14
C ALA A 95 13.84 -1.16 8.52
N ALA A 96 12.54 -0.91 8.32
CA ALA A 96 11.56 -1.78 7.68
C ALA A 96 11.00 -1.03 6.46
N ALA A 97 11.69 -1.16 5.32
CA ALA A 97 11.47 -0.36 4.12
C ALA A 97 11.61 -1.19 2.82
N ALA A 98 11.26 -2.49 2.87
CA ALA A 98 11.40 -3.45 1.78
C ALA A 98 12.83 -3.44 1.19
N LEU A 99 13.83 -3.54 2.05
CA LEU A 99 15.23 -3.42 1.67
C LEU A 99 15.76 -4.76 1.15
N ALA A 100 16.26 -4.74 -0.07
CA ALA A 100 16.89 -5.89 -0.68
C ALA A 100 18.32 -6.06 -0.15
N ARG A 101 18.66 -7.28 0.31
CA ARG A 101 19.96 -7.61 0.87
C ARG A 101 21.01 -7.78 -0.22
N HIS A 102 21.87 -6.78 -0.43
CA HIS A 102 22.89 -6.80 -1.47
C HIS A 102 24.31 -6.72 -0.97
N PHE A 103 24.59 -5.92 0.06
CA PHE A 103 25.91 -5.68 0.60
C PHE A 103 25.83 -5.38 2.09
N ASP A 104 26.96 -5.53 2.78
CA ASP A 104 27.05 -5.19 4.19
C ASP A 104 27.32 -3.69 4.38
N PHE A 105 26.74 -3.13 5.43
CA PHE A 105 26.89 -1.71 5.76
C PHE A 105 27.99 -1.50 6.78
N PRO A 106 28.77 -0.41 6.66
CA PRO A 106 29.78 -0.05 7.66
C PRO A 106 29.14 0.43 8.97
N GLY A 107 29.94 0.62 10.01
CA GLY A 107 29.50 1.31 11.23
C GLY A 107 28.59 0.50 12.14
N GLY A 108 28.63 -0.83 12.04
CA GLY A 108 27.92 -1.72 12.96
C GLY A 108 26.44 -1.96 12.65
N VAL A 109 25.87 -1.35 11.61
CA VAL A 109 24.56 -1.72 11.07
C VAL A 109 24.63 -3.17 10.60
N ALA A 110 23.55 -3.93 10.79
CA ALA A 110 23.53 -5.34 10.41
C ALA A 110 22.20 -5.72 9.76
N TRP A 111 22.25 -6.73 8.90
CA TRP A 111 21.05 -7.36 8.37
C TRP A 111 20.40 -8.27 9.42
N GLY A 112 19.10 -8.14 9.56
CA GLY A 112 18.25 -9.10 10.26
C GLY A 112 18.00 -10.37 9.43
N PRO A 113 17.17 -11.30 9.94
CA PRO A 113 16.74 -12.47 9.18
C PRO A 113 15.96 -12.06 7.94
N ALA A 114 16.25 -12.72 6.81
CA ALA A 114 15.46 -12.54 5.59
C ALA A 114 14.02 -13.00 5.83
N TYR A 115 13.02 -12.28 5.32
CA TYR A 115 11.60 -12.63 5.50
C TYR A 115 10.84 -12.79 4.19
N PHE A 116 11.34 -12.24 3.09
CA PHE A 116 10.72 -12.30 1.78
C PHE A 116 11.78 -12.37 0.69
N THR A 117 11.38 -12.77 -0.54
CA THR A 117 12.29 -12.82 -1.69
C THR A 117 11.68 -12.04 -2.84
N THR A 118 12.48 -11.20 -3.50
CA THR A 118 12.10 -10.45 -4.69
C THR A 118 13.07 -10.72 -5.84
N GLN A 119 12.72 -10.27 -7.04
CA GLN A 119 13.51 -10.41 -8.26
C GLN A 119 13.58 -9.06 -8.98
N HIS A 120 14.74 -8.67 -9.47
CA HIS A 120 14.85 -7.49 -10.34
C HIS A 120 14.49 -7.87 -11.79
N GLN A 121 13.58 -7.11 -12.39
CA GLN A 121 12.96 -7.40 -13.67
C GLN A 121 13.01 -6.19 -14.60
N ILE A 122 13.40 -6.40 -15.85
CA ILE A 122 13.16 -5.44 -16.92
C ILE A 122 11.70 -5.56 -17.33
N VAL A 123 11.01 -4.44 -17.25
CA VAL A 123 9.60 -4.28 -17.60
C VAL A 123 9.50 -3.33 -18.79
N GLY A 124 8.73 -3.71 -19.79
CA GLY A 124 8.46 -2.94 -20.99
C GLY A 124 7.02 -3.13 -21.46
N ARG A 125 6.69 -2.58 -22.62
CA ARG A 125 5.36 -2.78 -23.24
C ARG A 125 5.26 -4.18 -23.83
N GLY A 126 4.17 -4.91 -23.55
CA GLY A 126 3.96 -6.29 -23.99
C GLY A 126 3.89 -6.49 -25.53
N ALA A 127 3.61 -5.42 -26.26
CA ALA A 127 3.59 -5.42 -27.72
C ALA A 127 4.98 -5.19 -28.36
N ASP A 128 6.07 -5.28 -27.59
CA ASP A 128 7.42 -5.14 -28.14
C ASP A 128 7.77 -6.35 -29.05
N PRO A 129 7.96 -6.15 -30.37
CA PRO A 129 8.28 -7.24 -31.28
C PRO A 129 9.70 -7.80 -31.04
N ALA A 130 10.59 -7.05 -30.40
CA ALA A 130 11.98 -7.46 -30.17
C ALA A 130 12.09 -8.56 -29.10
N LYS A 131 11.13 -8.66 -28.15
CA LYS A 131 11.11 -9.65 -27.06
C LYS A 131 12.48 -9.88 -26.43
N PRO A 132 13.10 -8.84 -25.83
CA PRO A 132 14.46 -8.93 -25.32
C PRO A 132 14.55 -9.95 -24.18
N LYS A 133 15.72 -10.60 -24.04
CA LYS A 133 15.99 -11.64 -23.04
C LYS A 133 17.19 -11.31 -22.15
N ALA A 134 17.99 -10.33 -22.54
CA ALA A 134 19.20 -9.90 -21.83
C ALA A 134 19.42 -8.40 -21.96
N LEU A 135 20.26 -7.82 -21.10
CA LEU A 135 20.63 -6.40 -21.17
C LEU A 135 21.27 -6.00 -22.50
N ALA A 136 22.01 -6.92 -23.13
CA ALA A 136 22.60 -6.69 -24.46
C ALA A 136 21.55 -6.44 -25.55
N ASP A 137 20.36 -7.04 -25.45
CA ASP A 137 19.28 -6.89 -26.44
C ASP A 137 18.62 -5.48 -26.38
N ILE A 138 18.85 -4.75 -25.29
CA ILE A 138 18.31 -3.41 -25.04
C ILE A 138 19.40 -2.33 -24.91
N ALA A 139 20.61 -2.59 -25.41
CA ALA A 139 21.76 -1.70 -25.28
C ALA A 139 21.50 -0.26 -25.80
N GLU A 140 20.71 -0.12 -26.88
CA GLU A 140 20.35 1.17 -27.48
C GLU A 140 19.02 1.75 -26.96
N LYS A 141 18.47 1.16 -25.87
CA LYS A 141 17.17 1.54 -25.31
C LYS A 141 17.35 2.40 -24.05
N ARG A 142 16.36 3.27 -23.80
CA ARG A 142 16.28 4.06 -22.57
C ARG A 142 15.67 3.22 -21.48
N VAL A 143 16.45 2.94 -20.44
CA VAL A 143 15.99 2.17 -19.28
C VAL A 143 15.97 3.07 -18.06
N GLY A 144 14.77 3.25 -17.49
CA GLY A 144 14.57 4.03 -16.27
C GLY A 144 14.90 3.23 -15.02
N VAL A 145 15.54 3.90 -14.07
CA VAL A 145 15.78 3.42 -12.70
C VAL A 145 15.54 4.55 -11.72
N ILE A 146 15.29 4.21 -10.46
CA ILE A 146 15.29 5.19 -9.38
C ILE A 146 16.74 5.34 -8.93
N ASP A 147 17.23 6.58 -8.86
CA ASP A 147 18.58 6.92 -8.42
C ASP A 147 18.84 6.44 -6.98
N GLU A 148 20.09 6.13 -6.66
CA GLU A 148 20.51 5.60 -5.37
C GLU A 148 19.81 4.27 -4.98
N SER A 149 19.21 3.56 -5.95
CA SER A 149 18.56 2.27 -5.74
C SER A 149 19.47 1.09 -6.11
N VAL A 150 19.09 -0.10 -5.64
CA VAL A 150 19.74 -1.34 -6.09
C VAL A 150 19.58 -1.58 -7.57
N ALA A 151 18.46 -1.19 -8.17
CA ALA A 151 18.23 -1.30 -9.59
C ALA A 151 19.28 -0.47 -10.39
N GLU A 152 19.57 0.75 -9.94
CA GLU A 152 20.63 1.57 -10.53
C GLU A 152 21.99 0.90 -10.41
N TYR A 153 22.34 0.40 -9.23
CA TYR A 153 23.61 -0.32 -9.01
C TYR A 153 23.76 -1.52 -9.94
N LEU A 154 22.70 -2.30 -10.17
CA LEU A 154 22.72 -3.46 -11.06
C LEU A 154 22.98 -3.09 -12.53
N LEU A 155 22.57 -1.90 -12.97
CA LEU A 155 22.83 -1.40 -14.33
C LEU A 155 24.13 -0.61 -14.45
N SER A 156 24.70 -0.12 -13.36
CA SER A 156 25.96 0.65 -13.30
C SER A 156 27.22 -0.22 -13.31
N GLY A 157 27.09 -1.55 -13.41
CA GLY A 157 28.21 -2.48 -13.46
C GLY A 157 29.12 -2.28 -14.68
N PRO A 158 30.34 -2.85 -14.66
CA PRO A 158 31.39 -2.60 -15.67
C PRO A 158 31.15 -3.24 -17.04
N THR A 159 29.92 -3.50 -17.44
CA THR A 159 29.58 -4.04 -18.76
C THR A 159 29.64 -2.93 -19.81
N PRO A 160 30.51 -3.05 -20.83
CA PRO A 160 30.69 -1.99 -21.86
C PRO A 160 29.50 -1.83 -22.81
N ILE A 161 28.49 -2.68 -22.72
CA ILE A 161 27.29 -2.67 -23.56
C ILE A 161 26.08 -2.73 -22.64
N GLY A 162 25.68 -1.59 -22.14
CA GLY A 162 24.47 -1.42 -21.31
C GLY A 162 23.50 -0.44 -21.94
N PRO A 163 22.23 -0.47 -21.54
CA PRO A 163 21.23 0.49 -22.01
C PRO A 163 21.57 1.92 -21.60
N HIS A 164 20.94 2.89 -22.26
CA HIS A 164 20.96 4.28 -21.80
C HIS A 164 20.14 4.39 -20.51
N VAL A 165 20.84 4.47 -19.35
CA VAL A 165 20.20 4.53 -18.04
C VAL A 165 19.72 5.94 -17.75
N GLU A 166 18.40 6.11 -17.60
CA GLU A 166 17.78 7.36 -17.14
C GLU A 166 17.44 7.23 -15.63
N ARG A 167 18.06 8.11 -14.85
CA ARG A 167 17.88 8.13 -13.38
C ARG A 167 16.77 9.06 -13.00
N LEU A 168 15.79 8.55 -12.25
CA LEU A 168 14.72 9.33 -11.64
C LEU A 168 15.12 9.68 -10.20
N PRO A 169 14.69 10.83 -9.67
CA PRO A 169 15.04 11.24 -8.32
C PRO A 169 14.75 10.16 -7.27
N PRO A 170 15.59 10.04 -6.21
CA PRO A 170 15.28 9.21 -5.06
C PRO A 170 13.91 9.57 -4.48
N GLY A 171 13.13 8.56 -4.06
CA GLY A 171 11.76 8.75 -3.59
C GLY A 171 10.69 8.71 -4.69
N THR A 172 11.07 8.68 -5.97
CA THR A 172 10.12 8.41 -7.07
C THR A 172 9.43 7.06 -6.84
N SER A 173 8.11 7.01 -6.98
CA SER A 173 7.40 5.74 -6.84
C SER A 173 7.63 4.82 -8.03
N THR A 174 7.58 3.49 -7.82
CA THR A 174 7.63 2.52 -8.92
C THR A 174 6.50 2.76 -9.93
N ALA A 175 5.34 3.22 -9.50
CA ALA A 175 4.24 3.52 -10.39
C ALA A 175 4.54 4.70 -11.31
N ASP A 176 5.20 5.77 -10.81
CA ASP A 176 5.57 6.93 -11.64
C ASP A 176 6.69 6.59 -12.64
N LEU A 177 7.61 5.70 -12.25
CA LEU A 177 8.61 5.14 -13.16
C LEU A 177 7.94 4.33 -14.28
N LEU A 178 6.99 3.45 -13.96
CA LEU A 178 6.27 2.63 -14.92
C LEU A 178 5.34 3.45 -15.83
N GLU A 179 4.78 4.55 -15.35
CA GLU A 179 4.00 5.49 -16.15
C GLU A 179 4.81 6.06 -17.31
N ARG A 180 6.10 6.37 -17.09
CA ARG A 180 6.98 6.83 -18.17
C ARG A 180 7.20 5.77 -19.24
N VAL A 181 7.26 4.48 -18.86
CA VAL A 181 7.32 3.36 -19.84
C VAL A 181 5.99 3.25 -20.60
N ALA A 182 4.87 3.34 -19.91
CA ALA A 182 3.54 3.30 -20.51
C ALA A 182 3.34 4.46 -21.51
N ALA A 183 3.78 5.67 -21.14
CA ALA A 183 3.72 6.88 -21.96
C ALA A 183 4.79 6.95 -23.06
N ARG A 184 5.66 5.95 -23.21
CA ARG A 184 6.75 5.87 -24.20
C ARG A 184 7.87 6.91 -24.03
N SER A 185 7.96 7.59 -22.91
CA SER A 185 9.11 8.43 -22.58
C SER A 185 10.34 7.61 -22.17
N LEU A 186 10.13 6.38 -21.68
CA LEU A 186 11.12 5.34 -21.51
C LEU A 186 10.75 4.11 -22.35
N ASP A 187 11.75 3.31 -22.71
CA ASP A 187 11.52 2.06 -23.43
C ASP A 187 11.26 0.92 -22.44
N TYR A 188 12.03 0.88 -21.35
CA TYR A 188 11.95 -0.10 -20.26
C TYR A 188 12.18 0.56 -18.91
N ALA A 189 11.87 -0.17 -17.85
CA ALA A 189 12.25 0.13 -16.47
C ALA A 189 12.82 -1.11 -15.79
N LEU A 190 13.80 -0.94 -14.89
CA LEU A 190 14.25 -2.00 -14.00
C LEU A 190 13.57 -1.81 -12.64
N VAL A 191 12.76 -2.77 -12.25
CA VAL A 191 11.94 -2.74 -11.05
C VAL A 191 11.98 -4.08 -10.30
N GLU A 192 11.63 -4.06 -9.04
CA GLU A 192 11.44 -5.28 -8.25
C GLU A 192 10.09 -5.94 -8.56
N SER A 193 10.08 -7.28 -8.64
CA SER A 193 8.90 -8.08 -8.97
C SER A 193 7.72 -7.84 -8.03
N THR A 194 7.98 -7.63 -6.74
CA THR A 194 6.96 -7.29 -5.75
C THR A 194 6.28 -5.96 -6.07
N ARG A 195 7.06 -4.94 -6.35
CA ARG A 195 6.56 -3.60 -6.68
C ARG A 195 5.88 -3.58 -8.05
N PHE A 196 6.42 -4.32 -9.03
CA PHE A 196 5.74 -4.47 -10.32
C PHE A 196 4.39 -5.17 -10.16
N THR A 197 4.31 -6.24 -9.35
CA THR A 197 3.06 -6.94 -9.08
C THR A 197 1.98 -6.00 -8.52
N LEU A 198 2.34 -5.12 -7.59
CA LEU A 198 1.42 -4.12 -7.04
C LEU A 198 1.02 -3.05 -8.06
N ALA A 199 1.95 -2.62 -8.92
CA ALA A 199 1.71 -1.54 -9.86
C ALA A 199 1.08 -2.01 -11.20
N ARG A 200 1.23 -3.28 -11.56
CA ARG A 200 0.80 -3.85 -12.85
C ARG A 200 -0.68 -3.57 -13.17
N ARG A 201 -1.55 -3.57 -12.17
CA ARG A 201 -2.98 -3.28 -12.34
C ARG A 201 -3.28 -1.89 -12.90
N TYR A 202 -2.36 -0.93 -12.71
CA TYR A 202 -2.49 0.43 -13.27
C TYR A 202 -1.96 0.53 -14.70
N PHE A 203 -1.11 -0.41 -15.10
CA PHE A 203 -0.41 -0.41 -16.38
C PHE A 203 -0.53 -1.78 -17.06
N PRO A 204 -1.75 -2.18 -17.45
CA PRO A 204 -2.01 -3.51 -18.00
C PRO A 204 -1.27 -3.81 -19.31
N GLN A 205 -0.81 -2.77 -20.01
CA GLN A 205 0.01 -2.87 -21.24
C GLN A 205 1.48 -3.20 -20.97
N LEU A 206 1.93 -3.19 -19.69
CA LEU A 206 3.31 -3.49 -19.35
C LEU A 206 3.48 -4.95 -18.95
N GLU A 207 4.58 -5.55 -19.38
CA GLU A 207 4.94 -6.94 -19.11
C GLU A 207 6.41 -7.06 -18.71
N VAL A 208 6.74 -8.15 -18.02
CA VAL A 208 8.12 -8.51 -17.72
C VAL A 208 8.78 -9.01 -19.00
N ALA A 209 9.85 -8.36 -19.43
CA ALA A 209 10.68 -8.81 -20.54
C ALA A 209 11.62 -9.95 -20.10
N PHE A 210 12.39 -9.71 -19.04
CA PHE A 210 13.30 -10.70 -18.45
C PHE A 210 13.76 -10.32 -17.05
N ASN A 211 14.37 -11.27 -16.31
CA ASN A 211 14.98 -11.06 -15.02
C ASN A 211 16.45 -10.68 -15.17
N VAL A 212 16.93 -9.66 -14.44
CA VAL A 212 18.30 -9.13 -14.58
C VAL A 212 19.30 -9.87 -13.71
N ALA A 213 18.92 -10.29 -12.51
CA ALA A 213 19.81 -10.90 -11.54
C ALA A 213 19.15 -12.10 -10.86
N LYS A 214 19.89 -12.80 -10.01
CA LYS A 214 19.32 -13.82 -9.12
C LYS A 214 18.32 -13.17 -8.15
N PRO A 215 17.33 -13.95 -7.65
CA PRO A 215 16.46 -13.46 -6.58
C PRO A 215 17.26 -12.94 -5.39
N VAL A 216 16.75 -11.87 -4.78
CA VAL A 216 17.34 -11.25 -3.61
C VAL A 216 16.36 -11.31 -2.44
N GLU A 217 16.90 -11.34 -1.23
CA GLU A 217 16.11 -11.41 -0.01
C GLU A 217 15.84 -10.03 0.55
N TYR A 218 14.61 -9.81 1.02
CA TYR A 218 14.30 -8.67 1.89
C TYR A 218 14.62 -9.01 3.34
N ALA A 219 15.27 -8.06 3.98
CA ALA A 219 15.56 -8.13 5.41
C ALA A 219 15.55 -6.73 6.02
N TRP A 220 15.28 -6.64 7.30
CA TRP A 220 15.43 -5.38 8.02
C TRP A 220 16.91 -5.05 8.24
N LEU A 221 17.23 -3.77 8.22
CA LEU A 221 18.50 -3.28 8.76
C LEU A 221 18.32 -2.97 10.25
N VAL A 222 19.32 -3.33 11.05
CA VAL A 222 19.33 -3.17 12.50
C VAL A 222 20.44 -2.23 12.90
N SER A 223 20.09 -1.19 13.66
CA SER A 223 21.01 -0.19 14.19
C SER A 223 22.03 -0.80 15.18
N PRO A 224 23.21 -0.20 15.36
CA PRO A 224 24.11 -0.50 16.47
C PRO A 224 23.43 -0.36 17.85
N VAL A 225 22.45 0.55 17.97
CA VAL A 225 21.66 0.74 19.19
C VAL A 225 20.81 -0.50 19.44
N ASP A 226 21.01 -1.13 20.60
CA ASP A 226 20.30 -2.34 21.04
C ASP A 226 20.39 -3.55 20.08
N LYS A 227 21.37 -3.55 19.16
CA LYS A 227 21.56 -4.52 18.08
C LYS A 227 21.43 -5.97 18.53
N ARG A 228 22.13 -6.34 19.61
CA ARG A 228 22.15 -7.73 20.10
C ARG A 228 20.75 -8.20 20.52
N ARG A 229 19.99 -7.36 21.24
CA ARG A 229 18.65 -7.67 21.70
C ARG A 229 17.71 -7.81 20.50
N VAL A 230 17.72 -6.84 19.59
CA VAL A 230 16.85 -6.84 18.40
C VAL A 230 17.11 -8.07 17.54
N LEU A 231 18.37 -8.41 17.22
CA LEU A 231 18.70 -9.57 16.41
C LEU A 231 18.37 -10.90 17.11
N SER A 232 18.62 -11.01 18.42
CA SER A 232 18.30 -12.23 19.16
C SER A 232 16.79 -12.49 19.27
N ALA A 233 15.97 -11.44 19.25
CA ALA A 233 14.52 -11.55 19.21
C ALA A 233 13.97 -11.77 17.79
N ALA A 234 14.58 -11.15 16.78
CA ALA A 234 14.09 -11.22 15.39
C ALA A 234 14.17 -12.64 14.82
N THR A 235 15.25 -13.38 15.09
CA THR A 235 15.40 -14.74 14.55
C THR A 235 14.26 -15.68 14.96
N PRO A 236 14.00 -15.91 16.27
CA PRO A 236 12.90 -16.79 16.67
C PRO A 236 11.52 -16.23 16.28
N PHE A 237 11.36 -14.89 16.24
CA PHE A 237 10.14 -14.26 15.75
C PHE A 237 9.84 -14.66 14.31
N PHE A 238 10.79 -14.48 13.37
CA PHE A 238 10.60 -14.83 11.97
C PHE A 238 10.44 -16.34 11.74
N GLU A 239 11.13 -17.18 12.48
CA GLU A 239 10.95 -18.63 12.45
C GLU A 239 9.51 -19.03 12.87
N ARG A 240 9.03 -18.47 13.97
CA ARG A 240 7.69 -18.71 14.48
C ARG A 240 6.62 -18.27 13.49
N ILE A 241 6.66 -17.03 12.98
CA ILE A 241 5.63 -16.50 12.07
C ILE A 241 5.63 -17.18 10.69
N ARG A 242 6.75 -17.80 10.28
CA ARG A 242 6.79 -18.71 9.11
C ARG A 242 6.08 -20.01 9.42
N LYS A 243 6.41 -20.63 10.55
CA LYS A 243 5.89 -21.95 10.94
C LYS A 243 4.38 -21.92 11.20
N ASP A 244 3.86 -20.89 11.85
CA ASP A 244 2.43 -20.73 12.16
C ASP A 244 1.61 -20.12 11.00
N GLY A 245 2.25 -19.80 9.88
CA GLY A 245 1.63 -19.22 8.70
C GLY A 245 1.28 -17.73 8.79
N THR A 246 1.65 -17.04 9.86
CA THR A 246 1.38 -15.59 10.01
C THR A 246 2.04 -14.77 8.92
N LEU A 247 3.31 -15.07 8.57
CA LEU A 247 4.01 -14.40 7.49
C LEU A 247 3.30 -14.61 6.14
N LYS A 248 2.84 -15.84 5.85
CA LYS A 248 2.08 -16.14 4.64
C LYS A 248 0.78 -15.33 4.58
N ARG A 249 0.05 -15.21 5.69
CA ARG A 249 -1.18 -14.41 5.77
C ARG A 249 -0.92 -12.92 5.52
N LEU A 250 0.20 -12.37 6.03
CA LEU A 250 0.60 -11.00 5.75
C LEU A 250 0.92 -10.78 4.27
N VAL A 251 1.68 -11.70 3.66
CA VAL A 251 1.96 -11.66 2.22
C VAL A 251 0.66 -11.70 1.40
N ASP A 252 -0.24 -12.64 1.71
CA ASP A 252 -1.54 -12.73 1.04
C ASP A 252 -2.41 -11.48 1.25
N ARG A 253 -2.33 -10.85 2.43
CA ARG A 253 -3.08 -9.62 2.74
C ARG A 253 -2.65 -8.46 1.85
N HIS A 254 -1.37 -8.26 1.68
CA HIS A 254 -0.82 -7.09 1.00
C HIS A 254 -0.57 -7.29 -0.50
N TYR A 255 -0.22 -8.50 -0.93
CA TYR A 255 0.12 -8.82 -2.31
C TYR A 255 -0.87 -9.74 -3.01
N GLY A 256 -1.60 -10.59 -2.27
CA GLY A 256 -2.39 -11.69 -2.83
C GLY A 256 -3.55 -11.25 -3.72
N HIS A 257 -4.17 -10.09 -3.46
CA HIS A 257 -5.25 -9.56 -4.30
C HIS A 257 -4.72 -9.03 -5.64
N ALA A 258 -3.54 -8.38 -5.64
CA ALA A 258 -2.96 -7.77 -6.83
C ALA A 258 -2.60 -8.78 -7.94
N THR A 259 -2.44 -10.06 -7.60
CA THR A 259 -2.10 -11.12 -8.57
C THR A 259 -3.32 -11.71 -9.27
N ARG A 260 -4.54 -11.35 -8.89
CA ARG A 260 -5.77 -12.02 -9.31
C ARG A 260 -6.63 -11.26 -10.32
N ILE A 261 -6.37 -9.96 -10.50
CA ILE A 261 -7.04 -9.18 -11.54
C ILE A 261 -6.46 -9.56 -12.91
N THR A 262 -7.34 -9.72 -13.89
CA THR A 262 -6.87 -9.93 -15.27
C THR A 262 -6.49 -8.59 -15.92
N VAL A 263 -5.61 -8.67 -16.92
CA VAL A 263 -5.25 -7.50 -17.74
C VAL A 263 -6.49 -6.88 -18.40
N LEU A 264 -7.38 -7.73 -18.90
CA LEU A 264 -8.61 -7.28 -19.57
C LEU A 264 -9.54 -6.51 -18.62
N ASP A 265 -9.71 -6.98 -17.39
CA ASP A 265 -10.56 -6.30 -16.39
C ASP A 265 -9.98 -4.92 -16.04
N SER A 266 -8.66 -4.81 -15.90
CA SER A 266 -8.00 -3.53 -15.62
C SER A 266 -8.15 -2.55 -16.79
N VAL A 267 -7.94 -2.98 -18.04
CA VAL A 267 -8.13 -2.15 -19.25
C VAL A 267 -9.55 -1.63 -19.32
N THR A 268 -10.52 -2.53 -19.16
CA THR A 268 -11.96 -2.17 -19.26
C THR A 268 -12.35 -1.18 -18.15
N LEU A 269 -11.86 -1.37 -16.92
CA LEU A 269 -12.13 -0.43 -15.82
C LEU A 269 -11.52 0.95 -16.12
N ILE A 270 -10.25 1.03 -16.55
CA ILE A 270 -9.57 2.29 -16.85
C ILE A 270 -10.30 3.05 -17.96
N GLU A 271 -10.75 2.37 -19.00
CA GLU A 271 -11.55 2.96 -20.06
C GLU A 271 -12.91 3.52 -19.52
N ARG A 272 -13.57 2.78 -18.64
CA ARG A 272 -14.84 3.22 -18.04
C ARG A 272 -14.66 4.33 -17.01
N ILE A 273 -13.52 4.40 -16.32
CA ILE A 273 -13.19 5.56 -15.49
C ILE A 273 -13.15 6.84 -16.34
N ALA A 274 -12.57 6.78 -17.54
CA ALA A 274 -12.52 7.95 -18.42
C ALA A 274 -13.86 8.30 -19.07
N THR A 275 -14.74 7.31 -19.36
CA THR A 275 -15.92 7.51 -20.19
C THR A 275 -17.26 7.50 -19.43
N GLN A 276 -17.38 6.72 -18.36
CA GLN A 276 -18.64 6.54 -17.62
C GLN A 276 -18.60 7.16 -16.21
N LEU A 277 -17.48 7.04 -15.49
CA LEU A 277 -17.38 7.55 -14.13
C LEU A 277 -17.72 9.04 -14.01
N PRO A 278 -17.33 9.94 -14.94
CA PRO A 278 -17.70 11.37 -14.84
C PRO A 278 -19.21 11.62 -14.75
N LYS A 279 -20.02 10.73 -15.32
CA LYS A 279 -21.50 10.84 -15.28
C LYS A 279 -22.11 10.36 -13.97
N LEU A 280 -21.38 9.52 -13.24
CA LEU A 280 -21.84 8.85 -12.01
C LEU A 280 -21.16 9.40 -10.73
N LYS A 281 -20.05 10.10 -10.88
CA LYS A 281 -19.19 10.54 -9.75
C LYS A 281 -19.98 11.31 -8.70
N ALA A 282 -20.82 12.27 -9.10
CA ALA A 282 -21.63 13.04 -8.16
C ALA A 282 -22.57 12.16 -7.31
N HIS A 283 -23.07 11.05 -7.87
CA HIS A 283 -23.93 10.10 -7.14
C HIS A 283 -23.12 9.24 -6.15
N PHE A 284 -21.90 8.85 -6.54
CA PHE A 284 -20.97 8.15 -5.63
C PHE A 284 -20.53 9.06 -4.48
N GLU A 285 -20.21 10.32 -4.75
CA GLU A 285 -19.88 11.31 -3.72
C GLU A 285 -21.06 11.62 -2.78
N GLU A 286 -22.29 11.63 -3.31
CA GLU A 286 -23.51 11.72 -2.50
C GLU A 286 -23.64 10.49 -1.60
N ALA A 287 -23.39 9.30 -2.13
CA ALA A 287 -23.42 8.05 -1.37
C ALA A 287 -22.37 8.04 -0.25
N GLU A 288 -21.18 8.59 -0.46
CA GLU A 288 -20.18 8.78 0.61
C GLU A 288 -20.70 9.70 1.71
N ARG A 289 -21.29 10.85 1.36
CA ARG A 289 -21.85 11.77 2.37
C ARG A 289 -22.94 11.12 3.23
N VAL A 290 -23.71 10.21 2.67
CA VAL A 290 -24.83 9.53 3.36
C VAL A 290 -24.34 8.34 4.20
N SER A 291 -23.29 7.63 3.75
CA SER A 291 -22.86 6.35 4.30
C SER A 291 -21.57 6.44 5.12
N GLY A 292 -20.76 7.48 4.91
CA GLY A 292 -19.41 7.58 5.45
C GLY A 292 -18.41 6.61 4.82
N ILE A 293 -18.80 5.90 3.75
CA ILE A 293 -17.93 4.98 2.99
C ILE A 293 -17.28 5.76 1.85
N ASP A 294 -15.97 5.61 1.68
CA ASP A 294 -15.24 6.22 0.55
C ASP A 294 -15.95 5.97 -0.77
N TRP A 295 -16.29 7.03 -1.52
CA TRP A 295 -17.03 6.95 -2.77
C TRP A 295 -16.35 6.03 -3.80
N ARG A 296 -15.02 5.95 -3.79
CA ARG A 296 -14.24 5.09 -4.69
C ARG A 296 -14.43 3.61 -4.36
N LEU A 297 -14.61 3.27 -3.06
CA LEU A 297 -14.95 1.91 -2.65
C LEU A 297 -16.37 1.54 -3.08
N ILE A 298 -17.33 2.48 -2.96
CA ILE A 298 -18.70 2.29 -3.45
C ILE A 298 -18.69 2.12 -4.97
N ALA A 299 -17.90 2.93 -5.68
CA ALA A 299 -17.74 2.84 -7.13
C ALA A 299 -17.11 1.51 -7.56
N ALA A 300 -16.07 1.03 -6.82
CA ALA A 300 -15.46 -0.27 -7.05
C ALA A 300 -16.45 -1.43 -6.88
N LEU A 301 -17.29 -1.38 -5.83
CA LEU A 301 -18.35 -2.35 -5.61
C LEU A 301 -19.39 -2.30 -6.74
N GLY A 302 -19.88 -1.12 -7.12
CA GLY A 302 -20.82 -0.96 -8.22
C GLY A 302 -20.26 -1.42 -9.57
N TYR A 303 -18.94 -1.26 -9.78
CA TYR A 303 -18.28 -1.81 -10.97
C TYR A 303 -18.25 -3.34 -10.94
N GLN A 304 -17.95 -3.94 -9.80
CA GLN A 304 -17.99 -5.40 -9.63
C GLN A 304 -19.40 -5.98 -9.85
N GLU A 305 -20.44 -5.26 -9.44
CA GLU A 305 -21.82 -5.72 -9.53
C GLU A 305 -22.38 -5.68 -10.97
N SER A 306 -22.14 -4.59 -11.69
CA SER A 306 -22.79 -4.35 -13.00
C SER A 306 -21.89 -3.72 -14.06
N HIS A 307 -20.60 -3.52 -13.78
CA HIS A 307 -19.73 -2.66 -14.59
C HIS A 307 -20.32 -1.24 -14.81
N TRP A 308 -21.00 -0.70 -13.78
CA TRP A 308 -21.71 0.58 -13.80
C TRP A 308 -22.87 0.65 -14.80
N ASP A 309 -23.50 -0.47 -15.13
CA ASP A 309 -24.73 -0.49 -15.93
C ASP A 309 -25.95 -0.33 -15.03
N ALA A 310 -26.62 0.83 -15.11
CA ALA A 310 -27.83 1.11 -14.35
C ALA A 310 -29.03 0.24 -14.77
N GLN A 311 -29.01 -0.35 -15.96
CA GLN A 311 -30.08 -1.21 -16.48
C GLN A 311 -29.78 -2.71 -16.26
N ALA A 312 -28.71 -3.04 -15.58
CA ALA A 312 -28.36 -4.43 -15.32
C ALA A 312 -29.48 -5.18 -14.60
N THR A 313 -29.75 -6.40 -15.06
CA THR A 313 -30.75 -7.28 -14.46
C THR A 313 -30.25 -8.72 -14.53
N SER A 314 -30.21 -9.40 -13.38
CA SER A 314 -29.83 -10.81 -13.32
C SER A 314 -31.02 -11.75 -13.51
N PRO A 315 -30.79 -13.04 -13.87
CA PRO A 315 -31.83 -14.05 -13.90
C PRO A 315 -32.55 -14.26 -12.56
N THR A 316 -31.92 -13.90 -11.44
CA THR A 316 -32.47 -14.03 -10.09
C THR A 316 -33.23 -12.79 -9.63
N GLY A 317 -33.42 -11.78 -10.50
CA GLY A 317 -34.25 -10.60 -10.23
C GLY A 317 -33.55 -9.49 -9.46
N VAL A 318 -32.23 -9.56 -9.23
CA VAL A 318 -31.45 -8.42 -8.76
C VAL A 318 -31.26 -7.41 -9.86
N ARG A 319 -31.33 -6.10 -9.56
CA ARG A 319 -31.39 -5.04 -10.59
C ARG A 319 -30.57 -3.81 -10.21
N GLY A 320 -30.21 -3.07 -11.25
CA GLY A 320 -29.57 -1.76 -11.20
C GLY A 320 -28.07 -1.83 -10.97
N LEU A 321 -27.44 -0.66 -10.90
CA LEU A 321 -26.01 -0.51 -10.84
C LEU A 321 -25.37 -1.27 -9.67
N MET A 322 -26.07 -1.33 -8.51
CA MET A 322 -25.61 -2.01 -7.30
C MET A 322 -26.26 -3.39 -7.09
N MET A 323 -26.97 -3.92 -8.09
CA MET A 323 -27.59 -5.24 -8.10
C MET A 323 -28.41 -5.55 -6.83
N LEU A 324 -29.34 -4.67 -6.48
CA LEU A 324 -30.18 -4.82 -5.30
C LEU A 324 -31.33 -5.81 -5.54
N THR A 325 -31.62 -6.68 -4.55
CA THR A 325 -32.84 -7.47 -4.52
C THR A 325 -34.04 -6.58 -4.27
N GLU A 326 -35.25 -7.07 -4.56
CA GLU A 326 -36.49 -6.33 -4.29
C GLU A 326 -36.67 -6.09 -2.80
N ASP A 327 -36.52 -7.14 -1.99
CA ASP A 327 -36.61 -7.06 -0.52
C ASP A 327 -35.61 -6.04 0.07
N THR A 328 -34.39 -6.00 -0.46
CA THR A 328 -33.39 -5.03 0.00
C THR A 328 -33.77 -3.61 -0.40
N ALA A 329 -34.27 -3.41 -1.62
CA ALA A 329 -34.70 -2.12 -2.10
C ALA A 329 -35.89 -1.57 -1.31
N ASP A 330 -36.90 -2.42 -1.03
CA ASP A 330 -38.08 -2.06 -0.23
C ASP A 330 -37.68 -1.68 1.22
N ARG A 331 -36.83 -2.49 1.85
CA ARG A 331 -36.29 -2.23 3.20
C ARG A 331 -35.57 -0.90 3.29
N LEU A 332 -34.84 -0.52 2.24
CA LEU A 332 -34.02 0.70 2.17
C LEU A 332 -34.77 1.88 1.55
N GLN A 333 -36.04 1.67 1.16
CA GLN A 333 -36.88 2.67 0.50
C GLN A 333 -36.26 3.20 -0.81
N VAL A 334 -35.62 2.32 -1.58
CA VAL A 334 -35.11 2.61 -2.91
C VAL A 334 -36.27 2.64 -3.89
N LYS A 335 -36.58 3.82 -4.41
CA LYS A 335 -37.78 4.02 -5.27
C LYS A 335 -37.66 3.34 -6.64
N ASN A 336 -36.47 3.42 -7.23
CA ASN A 336 -36.21 2.83 -8.53
C ASN A 336 -34.79 2.22 -8.58
N ARG A 337 -34.70 0.90 -8.57
CA ARG A 337 -33.44 0.18 -8.67
C ARG A 337 -32.69 0.42 -9.98
N LEU A 338 -33.35 0.80 -11.04
CA LEU A 338 -32.77 1.10 -12.36
C LEU A 338 -32.40 2.59 -12.53
N ASP A 339 -32.70 3.44 -11.56
CA ASP A 339 -32.15 4.77 -11.46
C ASP A 339 -30.75 4.70 -10.87
N ALA A 340 -29.77 5.31 -11.53
CA ALA A 340 -28.36 5.20 -11.11
C ALA A 340 -28.13 5.77 -9.71
N ARG A 341 -28.70 6.94 -9.40
CA ARG A 341 -28.56 7.60 -8.10
C ARG A 341 -29.21 6.78 -6.98
N ASP A 342 -30.47 6.36 -7.20
CA ASP A 342 -31.21 5.57 -6.22
C ASP A 342 -30.52 4.24 -5.93
N SER A 343 -30.00 3.57 -6.98
CA SER A 343 -29.27 2.32 -6.87
C SER A 343 -27.95 2.51 -6.08
N ILE A 344 -27.15 3.52 -6.43
CA ILE A 344 -25.86 3.80 -5.77
C ILE A 344 -26.06 4.14 -4.29
N VAL A 345 -26.97 5.07 -3.96
CA VAL A 345 -27.22 5.47 -2.58
C VAL A 345 -27.83 4.31 -1.78
N GLY A 346 -28.75 3.54 -2.39
CA GLY A 346 -29.31 2.34 -1.78
C GLY A 346 -28.26 1.27 -1.49
N GLY A 347 -27.39 0.98 -2.46
CA GLY A 347 -26.32 0.01 -2.29
C GLY A 347 -25.31 0.41 -1.21
N ALA A 348 -24.96 1.69 -1.13
CA ALA A 348 -24.09 2.22 -0.09
C ALA A 348 -24.72 2.08 1.31
N ARG A 349 -26.01 2.39 1.46
CA ARG A 349 -26.75 2.18 2.72
C ARG A 349 -26.79 0.70 3.09
N TYR A 350 -27.03 -0.19 2.12
CA TYR A 350 -27.02 -1.63 2.36
C TYR A 350 -25.66 -2.09 2.86
N PHE A 351 -24.59 -1.66 2.20
CA PHE A 351 -23.23 -1.99 2.62
C PHE A 351 -22.93 -1.49 4.04
N THR A 352 -23.36 -0.27 4.38
CA THR A 352 -23.23 0.28 5.74
C THR A 352 -23.94 -0.58 6.77
N LEU A 353 -25.19 -0.98 6.51
CA LEU A 353 -25.95 -1.86 7.42
C LEU A 353 -25.24 -3.21 7.65
N LEU A 354 -24.69 -3.79 6.59
CA LEU A 354 -23.91 -5.03 6.71
C LEU A 354 -22.66 -4.82 7.57
N LYS A 355 -21.93 -3.73 7.33
CA LYS A 355 -20.73 -3.38 8.09
C LYS A 355 -21.03 -3.11 9.57
N GLU A 356 -22.12 -2.43 9.88
CA GLU A 356 -22.58 -2.17 11.24
C GLU A 356 -23.03 -3.46 11.95
N SER A 357 -23.56 -4.44 11.21
CA SER A 357 -23.94 -5.75 11.74
C SER A 357 -22.74 -6.62 12.13
N ILE A 358 -21.55 -6.28 11.65
CA ILE A 358 -20.29 -6.96 12.00
C ILE A 358 -19.69 -6.27 13.22
N SER A 359 -19.22 -7.07 14.18
CA SER A 359 -18.71 -6.59 15.46
C SER A 359 -17.68 -5.45 15.31
N PRO A 360 -17.84 -4.32 16.00
CA PRO A 360 -16.89 -3.19 15.96
C PRO A 360 -15.51 -3.53 16.54
N ARG A 361 -15.36 -4.65 17.27
CA ARG A 361 -14.05 -5.13 17.73
C ARG A 361 -13.13 -5.57 16.57
N ILE A 362 -13.72 -5.89 15.41
CA ILE A 362 -12.96 -6.27 14.23
C ILE A 362 -12.39 -4.99 13.61
N ALA A 363 -11.06 -4.88 13.64
CA ALA A 363 -10.37 -3.71 13.14
C ALA A 363 -10.45 -3.62 11.60
N GLU A 364 -10.35 -2.40 11.10
CA GLU A 364 -10.16 -2.19 9.66
C GLU A 364 -8.78 -2.69 9.21
N PRO A 365 -8.61 -3.06 7.94
CA PRO A 365 -9.66 -3.16 6.91
C PRO A 365 -10.44 -4.48 6.93
N ASP A 366 -10.17 -5.40 7.85
CA ASP A 366 -10.79 -6.72 7.88
C ASP A 366 -12.32 -6.64 7.98
N ARG A 367 -12.85 -5.70 8.77
CA ARG A 367 -14.29 -5.48 8.92
C ARG A 367 -14.95 -5.07 7.60
N THR A 368 -14.30 -4.20 6.83
CA THR A 368 -14.75 -3.80 5.50
C THR A 368 -14.77 -4.98 4.51
N TRP A 369 -13.72 -5.81 4.51
CA TRP A 369 -13.65 -6.96 3.60
C TRP A 369 -14.66 -8.06 3.96
N LEU A 370 -14.91 -8.28 5.25
CA LEU A 370 -15.99 -9.18 5.71
C LEU A 370 -17.36 -8.63 5.31
N ALA A 371 -17.59 -7.33 5.39
CA ALA A 371 -18.85 -6.72 4.96
C ALA A 371 -19.08 -6.86 3.44
N LEU A 372 -18.02 -6.75 2.62
CA LEU A 372 -18.11 -7.02 1.17
C LEU A 372 -18.47 -8.49 0.90
N ALA A 373 -17.90 -9.43 1.65
CA ALA A 373 -18.28 -10.83 1.53
C ALA A 373 -19.75 -11.03 1.91
N ALA A 374 -20.23 -10.37 2.97
CA ALA A 374 -21.64 -10.40 3.36
C ALA A 374 -22.58 -9.76 2.34
N TYR A 375 -22.11 -8.78 1.56
CA TYR A 375 -22.89 -8.16 0.48
C TYR A 375 -23.28 -9.20 -0.58
N ASN A 376 -22.37 -10.12 -0.89
CA ASN A 376 -22.60 -11.19 -1.86
C ASN A 376 -23.32 -12.41 -1.26
N LEU A 377 -22.88 -12.88 -0.08
CA LEU A 377 -23.36 -14.13 0.55
C LEU A 377 -24.58 -13.94 1.47
N GLY A 378 -24.72 -12.75 2.02
CA GLY A 378 -25.51 -12.50 3.23
C GLY A 378 -24.76 -12.78 4.54
N LEU A 379 -25.20 -12.11 5.62
CA LEU A 379 -24.58 -12.21 6.94
C LEU A 379 -24.59 -13.63 7.51
N GLY A 380 -25.65 -14.40 7.25
CA GLY A 380 -25.75 -15.78 7.75
C GLY A 380 -24.64 -16.69 7.25
N HIS A 381 -24.38 -16.68 5.96
CA HIS A 381 -23.31 -17.49 5.37
C HIS A 381 -21.90 -16.94 5.69
N LEU A 382 -21.76 -15.63 5.90
CA LEU A 382 -20.52 -15.06 6.42
C LEU A 382 -20.23 -15.62 7.83
N GLU A 383 -21.25 -15.68 8.71
CA GLU A 383 -21.08 -16.23 10.05
C GLU A 383 -20.76 -17.71 10.01
N ASP A 384 -21.38 -18.50 9.12
CA ASP A 384 -21.01 -19.89 8.88
C ASP A 384 -19.53 -20.04 8.45
N ALA A 385 -19.03 -19.15 7.60
CA ALA A 385 -17.62 -19.12 7.21
C ALA A 385 -16.71 -18.79 8.40
N ARG A 386 -17.09 -17.82 9.24
CA ARG A 386 -16.34 -17.46 10.45
C ARG A 386 -16.28 -18.62 11.45
N ILE A 387 -17.38 -19.37 11.60
CA ILE A 387 -17.42 -20.60 12.42
C ILE A 387 -16.49 -21.68 11.82
N LEU A 388 -16.47 -21.86 10.50
CA LEU A 388 -15.53 -22.78 9.86
C LEU A 388 -14.07 -22.37 10.08
N ALA A 389 -13.76 -21.08 10.00
CA ALA A 389 -12.43 -20.56 10.27
C ALA A 389 -12.02 -20.90 11.73
N GLN A 390 -12.89 -20.62 12.69
CA GLN A 390 -12.65 -20.92 14.12
C GLN A 390 -12.43 -22.41 14.35
N LYS A 391 -13.25 -23.28 13.77
CA LYS A 391 -13.10 -24.74 13.85
C LYS A 391 -11.79 -25.24 13.21
N GLY A 392 -11.27 -24.51 12.23
CA GLY A 392 -9.99 -24.78 11.56
C GLY A 392 -8.79 -24.14 12.30
N ASN A 393 -8.93 -23.65 13.52
CA ASN A 393 -7.90 -22.89 14.26
C ASN A 393 -7.39 -21.64 13.52
N LEU A 394 -8.25 -21.04 12.68
CA LEU A 394 -8.03 -19.76 12.03
C LEU A 394 -8.73 -18.64 12.78
N ASN A 395 -8.31 -17.40 12.57
CA ASN A 395 -8.93 -16.25 13.23
C ASN A 395 -10.21 -15.82 12.48
N PRO A 396 -11.43 -15.96 13.08
CA PRO A 396 -12.68 -15.61 12.42
C PRO A 396 -12.87 -14.09 12.21
N ASP A 397 -12.03 -13.27 12.82
CA ASP A 397 -12.07 -11.81 12.72
C ASP A 397 -11.04 -11.26 11.70
N LYS A 398 -10.31 -12.15 11.01
CA LYS A 398 -9.35 -11.79 9.97
C LYS A 398 -9.85 -12.23 8.59
N TRP A 399 -9.97 -11.28 7.66
CA TRP A 399 -10.41 -11.58 6.31
C TRP A 399 -9.60 -12.70 5.64
N GLN A 400 -8.26 -12.65 5.77
CA GLN A 400 -7.39 -13.63 5.13
C GLN A 400 -7.61 -15.07 5.64
N ASP A 401 -8.04 -15.21 6.87
CA ASP A 401 -8.34 -16.51 7.47
C ASP A 401 -9.74 -16.99 7.06
N VAL A 402 -10.75 -16.10 7.13
CA VAL A 402 -12.12 -16.41 6.69
C VAL A 402 -12.16 -16.71 5.19
N ARG A 403 -11.42 -15.93 4.40
CA ARG A 403 -11.29 -16.11 2.95
C ARG A 403 -10.86 -17.53 2.54
N GLN A 404 -9.97 -18.16 3.30
CA GLN A 404 -9.46 -19.52 3.00
C GLN A 404 -10.55 -20.58 3.11
N VAL A 405 -11.54 -20.37 3.95
CA VAL A 405 -12.62 -21.33 4.20
C VAL A 405 -13.90 -21.06 3.41
N LEU A 406 -14.03 -19.88 2.77
CA LEU A 406 -15.20 -19.53 1.97
C LEU A 406 -15.56 -20.60 0.92
N PRO A 407 -14.62 -21.15 0.11
CA PRO A 407 -14.94 -22.19 -0.85
C PRO A 407 -15.59 -23.43 -0.23
N ARG A 408 -15.29 -23.72 1.03
CA ARG A 408 -15.84 -24.87 1.76
C ARG A 408 -17.34 -24.75 2.06
N LEU A 409 -17.93 -23.56 1.93
CA LEU A 409 -19.39 -23.39 2.02
C LEU A 409 -20.14 -24.10 0.89
N ALA A 410 -19.46 -24.48 -0.20
CA ALA A 410 -20.02 -25.27 -1.27
C ALA A 410 -19.74 -26.77 -1.15
N GLU A 411 -18.92 -27.21 -0.18
CA GLU A 411 -18.57 -28.63 0.03
C GLU A 411 -19.66 -29.33 0.85
N PRO A 412 -20.22 -30.47 0.38
CA PRO A 412 -21.30 -31.19 1.08
C PRO A 412 -20.98 -31.53 2.53
N GLU A 413 -19.76 -31.99 2.81
CA GLU A 413 -19.33 -32.35 4.17
C GLU A 413 -19.26 -31.16 5.12
N SER A 414 -19.06 -29.96 4.58
CA SER A 414 -18.98 -28.70 5.34
C SER A 414 -20.37 -28.10 5.53
N PHE A 415 -21.12 -27.82 4.44
CA PHE A 415 -22.40 -27.10 4.54
C PHE A 415 -23.50 -27.91 5.25
N ALA A 416 -23.47 -29.25 5.20
CA ALA A 416 -24.43 -30.08 5.95
C ALA A 416 -24.38 -29.87 7.48
N LYS A 417 -23.28 -29.32 7.99
CA LYS A 417 -23.05 -29.06 9.42
C LYS A 417 -23.20 -27.57 9.79
N LEU A 418 -23.56 -26.72 8.83
CA LEU A 418 -23.70 -25.28 9.01
C LEU A 418 -25.17 -24.88 9.13
N LYS A 419 -25.41 -23.77 9.82
CA LYS A 419 -26.76 -23.29 10.12
C LYS A 419 -27.52 -22.85 8.85
N HIS A 420 -26.82 -22.21 7.91
CA HIS A 420 -27.42 -21.61 6.72
C HIS A 420 -27.26 -22.48 5.45
N GLY A 421 -26.51 -23.58 5.55
CA GLY A 421 -26.36 -24.57 4.47
C GLY A 421 -25.42 -24.12 3.35
N TYR A 422 -25.76 -24.49 2.11
CA TYR A 422 -24.96 -24.26 0.92
C TYR A 422 -24.84 -22.77 0.56
N ALA A 423 -23.62 -22.32 0.24
CA ALA A 423 -23.38 -21.03 -0.39
C ALA A 423 -22.20 -21.07 -1.37
N ARG A 424 -22.21 -20.17 -2.34
CA ARG A 424 -21.14 -20.02 -3.33
C ARG A 424 -20.00 -19.14 -2.79
N GLY A 425 -19.34 -19.61 -1.73
CA GLY A 425 -18.30 -18.85 -1.05
C GLY A 425 -17.14 -18.41 -1.92
N PHE A 426 -16.86 -19.16 -3.00
CA PHE A 426 -15.86 -18.78 -4.01
C PHE A 426 -16.23 -17.44 -4.72
N GLU A 427 -17.51 -17.22 -5.04
CA GLU A 427 -17.97 -15.97 -5.68
C GLU A 427 -17.72 -14.76 -4.77
N ALA A 428 -18.01 -14.90 -3.47
CA ALA A 428 -17.73 -13.83 -2.50
C ALA A 428 -16.23 -13.57 -2.33
N GLN A 429 -15.41 -14.61 -2.33
CA GLN A 429 -13.96 -14.47 -2.32
C GLN A 429 -13.47 -13.66 -3.52
N GLN A 430 -13.97 -13.98 -4.72
CA GLN A 430 -13.61 -13.30 -5.96
C GLN A 430 -14.11 -11.85 -5.96
N LEU A 431 -15.35 -11.61 -5.50
CA LEU A 431 -15.90 -10.26 -5.37
C LEU A 431 -14.99 -9.36 -4.52
N VAL A 432 -14.61 -9.81 -3.33
CA VAL A 432 -13.75 -9.00 -2.45
C VAL A 432 -12.39 -8.74 -3.07
N ASP A 433 -11.75 -9.75 -3.70
CA ASP A 433 -10.46 -9.58 -4.37
C ASP A 433 -10.57 -8.57 -5.53
N ASN A 434 -11.63 -8.64 -6.33
CA ASN A 434 -11.86 -7.73 -7.45
C ASN A 434 -12.15 -6.30 -6.97
N VAL A 435 -13.05 -6.14 -5.99
CA VAL A 435 -13.39 -4.81 -5.43
C VAL A 435 -12.14 -4.14 -4.84
N ARG A 436 -11.27 -4.87 -4.16
CA ARG A 436 -10.00 -4.33 -3.66
C ARG A 436 -9.11 -3.82 -4.79
N ASN A 437 -8.97 -4.59 -5.86
CA ASN A 437 -8.18 -4.17 -7.02
C ASN A 437 -8.78 -2.94 -7.71
N TYR A 438 -10.11 -2.91 -7.91
CA TYR A 438 -10.79 -1.76 -8.51
C TYR A 438 -10.70 -0.52 -7.63
N TYR A 439 -10.81 -0.69 -6.32
CA TYR A 439 -10.63 0.40 -5.35
C TYR A 439 -9.22 0.98 -5.41
N ASP A 440 -8.19 0.14 -5.48
CA ASP A 440 -6.80 0.58 -5.62
C ASP A 440 -6.57 1.34 -6.94
N ILE A 441 -7.17 0.90 -8.06
CA ILE A 441 -7.11 1.60 -9.35
C ILE A 441 -7.79 2.98 -9.24
N LEU A 442 -9.00 3.02 -8.66
CA LEU A 442 -9.75 4.26 -8.48
C LEU A 442 -9.04 5.25 -7.55
N THR A 443 -8.43 4.79 -6.46
CA THR A 443 -7.70 5.67 -5.54
C THR A 443 -6.48 6.31 -6.19
N ARG A 444 -5.83 5.65 -7.14
CA ARG A 444 -4.72 6.21 -7.90
C ARG A 444 -5.17 7.19 -8.98
N LEU A 445 -6.20 6.83 -9.76
CA LEU A 445 -6.64 7.64 -10.90
C LEU A 445 -7.55 8.80 -10.50
N GLU A 446 -8.21 8.69 -9.36
CA GLU A 446 -9.11 9.68 -8.76
C GLU A 446 -8.62 10.02 -7.34
N PRO A 447 -7.45 10.65 -7.19
CA PRO A 447 -6.95 11.02 -5.88
C PRO A 447 -7.92 11.99 -5.20
N ARG A 448 -7.97 11.97 -3.86
CA ARG A 448 -8.63 13.05 -3.11
C ARG A 448 -7.77 14.30 -3.20
N ASP A 449 -8.43 15.44 -3.30
CA ASP A 449 -7.73 16.70 -3.10
C ASP A 449 -7.04 16.66 -1.71
N PRO A 450 -5.77 17.06 -1.61
CA PRO A 450 -5.13 17.18 -0.31
C PRO A 450 -6.01 18.08 0.57
N PRO A 451 -6.14 17.79 1.87
CA PRO A 451 -6.88 18.67 2.77
C PRO A 451 -6.35 20.09 2.59
N GLN A 452 -7.22 21.03 2.23
CA GLN A 452 -6.84 22.44 2.14
C GLN A 452 -6.30 22.81 3.53
N LEU A 453 -5.00 23.05 3.61
CA LEU A 453 -4.42 23.65 4.82
C LEU A 453 -5.23 24.93 5.07
N PRO A 454 -5.71 25.17 6.30
CA PRO A 454 -6.38 26.42 6.61
C PRO A 454 -5.46 27.55 6.14
N GLU A 455 -6.00 28.50 5.34
CA GLU A 455 -5.24 29.67 4.95
C GLU A 455 -4.62 30.28 6.21
N PRO A 456 -3.32 30.57 6.23
CA PRO A 456 -2.71 31.23 7.37
C PRO A 456 -3.54 32.47 7.64
N ALA A 457 -4.03 32.60 8.87
CA ALA A 457 -4.79 33.78 9.28
C ALA A 457 -4.01 35.04 8.86
N PRO A 458 -4.64 36.04 8.23
CA PRO A 458 -3.94 37.22 7.77
C PRO A 458 -3.20 37.80 8.95
N ASP A 459 -1.89 37.83 8.83
CA ASP A 459 -0.99 38.42 9.83
C ASP A 459 -1.54 39.81 10.16
N GLN A 460 -1.94 40.02 11.41
CA GLN A 460 -2.23 41.34 11.93
C GLN A 460 -0.89 42.09 11.96
N LEU A 461 -0.49 42.63 10.83
CA LEU A 461 0.61 43.55 10.72
C LEU A 461 0.32 44.74 11.66
N SER A 462 0.92 44.63 12.83
CA SER A 462 1.02 45.68 13.83
C SER A 462 1.40 47.00 13.18
N THR A 463 0.41 47.85 12.97
CA THR A 463 0.63 49.29 12.78
C THR A 463 1.13 49.89 14.11
N LYS A 464 2.43 49.74 14.38
CA LYS A 464 3.08 50.62 15.35
C LYS A 464 3.41 51.93 14.64
N GLY A 465 2.57 52.90 14.92
CA GLY A 465 2.72 54.28 14.49
C GLY A 465 4.07 54.87 14.87
N THR A 466 4.70 55.45 13.87
CA THR A 466 5.82 56.36 14.02
C THR A 466 5.28 57.68 14.59
N THR A 467 5.47 57.93 15.86
CA THR A 467 5.26 59.24 16.48
C THR A 467 6.55 60.03 16.30
N THR A 468 6.56 60.91 15.34
CA THR A 468 7.51 62.02 15.28
C THR A 468 7.17 63.01 16.37
N GLY A 469 8.04 63.18 17.37
CA GLY A 469 8.04 64.23 18.33
C GLY A 469 9.30 65.08 18.17
N ARG A 470 9.05 66.35 18.10
CA ARG A 470 10.01 67.48 17.96
C ARG A 470 11.32 67.36 18.73
#